data_ce2fb2ee93027d24f43093b23f6625cb
#
_entry.id   ce2fb2ee93027d24f43093b23f6625cb
#
_cell.length_a   1.000
_cell.length_b   1.000
_cell.length_c   1.000
_cell.angle_alpha   90.00
_cell.angle_beta   90.00
_cell.angle_gamma   90.00
#
_symmetry.space_group_name_H-M   'P 1'
#
loop_
_entity.id
_entity.type
_entity.pdbx_description
1 polymer ?
#
loop_
_entity_poly.entity_id
_entity_poly.type
_entity_poly.pdbx_seq_one_letter_code
_entity_poly.pdbx_strand_id
1 'polypeptide(L)'
;MNQGLVIDNLCHRFHTENGQTVDALNHLSLEVPAGQIVSVIGASGCGKSTLLSLIAGFDRPAQGEIALDGVSVVGKPSPDRCLVFQSPALFEWLTVLQNVMYGLKRQGIPRQDRRAQAMDMLARVGLSGFEKQYPHELSGGMQQRAALARALVMRPRVLLMDEPFAALDAQLRQQMQQLVRSLWRELGQTILFVTHDIREAVAVAHRVVVLTPRPGTVKVVFPVPGSMENREEFLHTDAYQTLCAQIGDTLFDR
;
A
#
# COMPACT_ATOMS: atom_id res chain seq x y z
N MET A 1 14.02 -11.43 15.63
CA MET A 1 12.64 -10.91 15.80
C MET A 1 12.33 -10.09 14.56
N ASN A 2 11.15 -10.26 13.98
CA ASN A 2 10.72 -9.51 12.79
C ASN A 2 10.33 -8.10 13.26
N GLN A 3 11.15 -7.07 12.96
CA GLN A 3 10.93 -5.70 13.46
C GLN A 3 9.98 -4.89 12.57
N GLY A 4 9.77 -5.36 11.33
CA GLY A 4 8.98 -4.64 10.34
C GLY A 4 9.79 -3.59 9.58
N LEU A 5 9.11 -2.53 9.10
CA LEU A 5 9.71 -1.44 8.35
C LEU A 5 9.95 -0.24 9.28
N VAL A 6 11.19 0.22 9.33
CA VAL A 6 11.59 1.41 10.10
C VAL A 6 12.14 2.46 9.15
N ILE A 7 11.61 3.66 9.28
CA ILE A 7 12.04 4.85 8.54
C ILE A 7 12.55 5.83 9.59
N ASP A 8 13.78 6.27 9.44
CA ASP A 8 14.42 7.17 10.40
C ASP A 8 14.97 8.41 9.72
N ASN A 9 14.48 9.56 10.19
CA ASN A 9 14.97 10.89 9.83
C ASN A 9 15.04 11.14 8.30
N LEU A 10 14.04 10.67 7.57
CA LEU A 10 14.02 10.66 6.11
C LEU A 10 13.79 12.07 5.54
N CYS A 11 14.74 12.54 4.72
CA CYS A 11 14.62 13.75 3.95
C CYS A 11 14.72 13.45 2.45
N HIS A 12 13.84 14.07 1.66
CA HIS A 12 13.93 13.96 0.20
C HIS A 12 13.59 15.27 -0.48
N ARG A 13 14.32 15.53 -1.57
CA ARG A 13 14.30 16.80 -2.28
C ARG A 13 14.33 16.54 -3.78
N PHE A 14 13.45 17.20 -4.51
CA PHE A 14 13.46 17.21 -5.97
C PHE A 14 14.13 18.47 -6.50
N HIS A 15 14.87 18.31 -7.59
CA HIS A 15 15.36 19.41 -8.39
C HIS A 15 14.45 19.55 -9.63
N THR A 16 13.82 20.70 -9.78
CA THR A 16 13.00 21.00 -10.95
C THR A 16 13.88 21.40 -12.14
N GLU A 17 13.37 21.25 -13.35
CA GLU A 17 14.06 21.67 -14.57
C GLU A 17 14.47 23.15 -14.56
N ASN A 18 13.73 23.99 -13.83
CA ASN A 18 14.01 25.42 -13.66
C ASN A 18 15.06 25.71 -12.57
N GLY A 19 15.75 24.69 -12.06
CA GLY A 19 16.78 24.83 -11.02
C GLY A 19 16.24 25.10 -9.61
N GLN A 20 14.94 25.10 -9.42
CA GLN A 20 14.35 25.24 -8.09
C GLN A 20 14.42 23.91 -7.34
N THR A 21 14.56 23.99 -6.03
CA THR A 21 14.58 22.85 -5.14
C THR A 21 13.28 22.76 -4.36
N VAL A 22 12.67 21.60 -4.34
CA VAL A 22 11.41 21.34 -3.64
C VAL A 22 11.62 20.25 -2.61
N ASP A 23 11.55 20.62 -1.33
CA ASP A 23 11.58 19.63 -0.24
C ASP A 23 10.23 18.88 -0.21
N ALA A 24 10.27 17.58 -0.49
CA ALA A 24 9.09 16.72 -0.47
C ALA A 24 8.86 16.11 0.91
N LEU A 25 9.91 15.63 1.55
CA LEU A 25 9.90 15.06 2.89
C LEU A 25 11.00 15.74 3.73
N ASN A 26 10.70 15.96 5.03
CA ASN A 26 11.62 16.61 5.95
C ASN A 26 11.59 15.90 7.31
N HIS A 27 12.71 15.26 7.68
CA HIS A 27 12.90 14.54 8.95
C HIS A 27 11.74 13.60 9.31
N LEU A 28 11.22 12.86 8.30
CA LEU A 28 10.11 11.93 8.52
C LEU A 28 10.64 10.65 9.17
N SER A 29 10.10 10.33 10.36
CA SER A 29 10.35 9.06 11.03
C SER A 29 9.05 8.31 11.24
N LEU A 30 9.01 7.03 10.91
CA LEU A 30 7.82 6.19 10.94
C LEU A 30 8.20 4.72 11.13
N GLU A 31 7.47 4.03 12.01
CA GLU A 31 7.55 2.59 12.17
C GLU A 31 6.29 1.91 11.65
N VAL A 32 6.46 0.88 10.84
CA VAL A 32 5.40 -0.04 10.40
C VAL A 32 5.70 -1.42 10.98
N PRO A 33 5.08 -1.77 12.12
CA PRO A 33 5.34 -3.05 12.78
C PRO A 33 5.04 -4.23 11.86
N ALA A 34 5.83 -5.29 11.98
CA ALA A 34 5.62 -6.50 11.18
C ALA A 34 4.20 -7.06 11.36
N GLY A 35 3.57 -7.44 10.25
CA GLY A 35 2.21 -7.98 10.23
C GLY A 35 1.11 -6.96 10.53
N GLN A 36 1.40 -5.66 10.57
CA GLN A 36 0.37 -4.63 10.71
C GLN A 36 0.07 -3.92 9.38
N ILE A 37 -1.14 -3.38 9.28
CA ILE A 37 -1.51 -2.40 8.26
C ILE A 37 -1.39 -1.02 8.89
N VAL A 38 -0.54 -0.16 8.33
CA VAL A 38 -0.42 1.25 8.70
C VAL A 38 -0.89 2.09 7.52
N SER A 39 -1.89 2.94 7.74
CA SER A 39 -2.34 3.90 6.73
C SER A 39 -1.63 5.22 6.90
N VAL A 40 -1.25 5.84 5.79
CA VAL A 40 -0.67 7.19 5.74
C VAL A 40 -1.62 8.10 4.97
N ILE A 41 -2.07 9.17 5.62
CA ILE A 41 -2.93 10.18 5.02
C ILE A 41 -2.27 11.56 5.06
N GLY A 42 -2.69 12.42 4.15
CA GLY A 42 -2.19 13.80 4.06
C GLY A 42 -2.72 14.50 2.82
N ALA A 43 -2.57 15.82 2.77
CA ALA A 43 -2.98 16.63 1.63
C ALA A 43 -2.32 16.16 0.32
N SER A 44 -2.92 16.52 -0.82
CA SER A 44 -2.27 16.25 -2.12
C SER A 44 -0.91 16.93 -2.18
N GLY A 45 0.10 16.22 -2.68
CA GLY A 45 1.46 16.74 -2.81
C GLY A 45 2.27 16.81 -1.49
N CYS A 46 1.79 16.26 -0.36
CA CYS A 46 2.56 16.24 0.90
C CYS A 46 3.71 15.20 0.94
N GLY A 47 3.93 14.42 -0.12
CA GLY A 47 5.05 13.47 -0.19
C GLY A 47 4.70 11.99 -0.03
N LYS A 48 3.42 11.60 0.01
CA LYS A 48 2.99 10.20 0.21
C LYS A 48 3.56 9.23 -0.83
N SER A 49 3.40 9.54 -2.13
CA SER A 49 3.94 8.69 -3.21
C SER A 49 5.47 8.73 -3.25
N THR A 50 6.08 9.85 -2.87
CA THR A 50 7.54 9.95 -2.68
C THR A 50 8.02 9.00 -1.59
N LEU A 51 7.32 8.96 -0.45
CA LEU A 51 7.62 8.02 0.64
C LEU A 51 7.56 6.57 0.15
N LEU A 52 6.51 6.20 -0.59
CA LEU A 52 6.39 4.85 -1.15
C LEU A 52 7.50 4.53 -2.15
N SER A 53 7.88 5.48 -3.03
CA SER A 53 8.97 5.32 -4.00
C SER A 53 10.31 5.06 -3.31
N LEU A 54 10.61 5.80 -2.25
CA LEU A 54 11.83 5.62 -1.45
C LEU A 54 11.86 4.26 -0.73
N ILE A 55 10.73 3.84 -0.14
CA ILE A 55 10.62 2.52 0.51
C ILE A 55 10.74 1.39 -0.52
N ALA A 56 10.14 1.52 -1.70
CA ALA A 56 10.27 0.56 -2.78
C ALA A 56 11.71 0.45 -3.31
N GLY A 57 12.55 1.46 -3.01
CA GLY A 57 13.94 1.53 -3.46
C GLY A 57 14.09 2.06 -4.89
N PHE A 58 13.05 2.68 -5.45
CA PHE A 58 13.08 3.28 -6.80
C PHE A 58 13.84 4.59 -6.82
N ASP A 59 13.96 5.23 -5.64
CA ASP A 59 14.70 6.47 -5.47
C ASP A 59 15.57 6.39 -4.20
N ARG A 60 16.43 7.38 -4.00
CA ARG A 60 17.30 7.48 -2.82
C ARG A 60 16.97 8.75 -2.05
N PRO A 61 16.83 8.66 -0.73
CA PRO A 61 16.65 9.84 0.11
C PRO A 61 17.90 10.71 0.08
N ALA A 62 17.73 12.01 0.31
CA ALA A 62 18.85 12.93 0.50
C ALA A 62 19.53 12.69 1.86
N GLN A 63 18.76 12.31 2.88
CA GLN A 63 19.23 11.96 4.22
C GLN A 63 18.28 10.94 4.85
N GLY A 64 18.75 10.28 5.89
CA GLY A 64 17.98 9.31 6.66
C GLY A 64 18.15 7.88 6.16
N GLU A 65 17.47 6.97 6.83
CA GLU A 65 17.61 5.52 6.62
C GLU A 65 16.23 4.88 6.48
N ILE A 66 16.17 3.81 5.68
CA ILE A 66 15.01 2.93 5.57
C ILE A 66 15.51 1.51 5.79
N ALA A 67 15.04 0.87 6.84
CA ALA A 67 15.42 -0.50 7.18
C ALA A 67 14.20 -1.43 7.21
N LEU A 68 14.36 -2.62 6.65
CA LEU A 68 13.39 -3.72 6.76
C LEU A 68 14.02 -4.83 7.60
N ASP A 69 13.44 -5.09 8.77
CA ASP A 69 13.96 -6.01 9.79
C ASP A 69 15.42 -5.77 10.11
N GLY A 70 15.80 -4.50 10.29
CA GLY A 70 17.15 -4.06 10.63
C GLY A 70 18.16 -4.04 9.48
N VAL A 71 17.72 -4.36 8.24
CA VAL A 71 18.58 -4.32 7.06
C VAL A 71 18.23 -3.12 6.19
N SER A 72 19.23 -2.29 5.85
CA SER A 72 19.07 -1.14 4.97
C SER A 72 18.58 -1.54 3.58
N VAL A 73 17.54 -0.85 3.12
CA VAL A 73 16.90 -1.10 1.81
C VAL A 73 16.98 0.11 0.87
N VAL A 74 17.69 1.16 1.25
CA VAL A 74 17.80 2.42 0.51
C VAL A 74 18.32 2.20 -0.92
N GLY A 75 17.56 2.68 -1.91
CA GLY A 75 17.93 2.62 -3.33
C GLY A 75 18.19 1.21 -3.88
N LYS A 76 17.55 0.19 -3.31
CA LYS A 76 17.69 -1.22 -3.70
C LYS A 76 16.32 -1.83 -3.94
N PRO A 77 15.74 -1.75 -5.15
CA PRO A 77 14.50 -2.45 -5.45
C PRO A 77 14.62 -3.96 -5.17
N SER A 78 13.60 -4.55 -4.57
CA SER A 78 13.59 -5.97 -4.22
C SER A 78 12.18 -6.54 -4.26
N PRO A 79 12.00 -7.82 -4.61
CA PRO A 79 10.72 -8.51 -4.49
C PRO A 79 10.11 -8.53 -3.08
N ASP A 80 10.92 -8.26 -2.05
CA ASP A 80 10.45 -8.16 -0.66
C ASP A 80 9.52 -6.96 -0.43
N ARG A 81 9.51 -5.99 -1.34
CA ARG A 81 8.69 -4.78 -1.28
C ARG A 81 7.98 -4.59 -2.60
N CYS A 82 6.71 -4.98 -2.64
CA CYS A 82 5.87 -4.81 -3.83
C CYS A 82 5.01 -3.57 -3.71
N LEU A 83 4.88 -2.82 -4.79
CA LEU A 83 4.06 -1.62 -4.88
C LEU A 83 2.83 -1.90 -5.75
N VAL A 84 1.65 -1.60 -5.21
CA VAL A 84 0.38 -1.53 -5.93
C VAL A 84 0.09 -0.05 -6.17
N PHE A 85 0.03 0.34 -7.43
CA PHE A 85 -0.21 1.72 -7.85
C PHE A 85 -1.69 2.07 -7.85
N GLN A 86 -2.00 3.35 -7.86
CA GLN A 86 -3.35 3.90 -8.05
C GLN A 86 -3.98 3.40 -9.35
N SER A 87 -3.25 3.47 -10.47
CA SER A 87 -3.60 2.76 -11.70
C SER A 87 -3.10 1.31 -11.59
N PRO A 88 -3.88 0.29 -11.96
CA PRO A 88 -3.50 -1.13 -11.84
C PRO A 88 -2.18 -1.49 -12.52
N ALA A 89 -1.75 -0.72 -13.52
CA ALA A 89 -0.49 -0.87 -14.26
C ALA A 89 -0.23 -2.33 -14.69
N LEU A 90 -1.26 -3.01 -15.16
CA LEU A 90 -1.15 -4.34 -15.73
C LEU A 90 -0.46 -4.27 -17.09
N PHE A 91 0.24 -5.33 -17.46
CA PHE A 91 0.81 -5.47 -18.78
C PHE A 91 -0.32 -5.80 -19.77
N GLU A 92 -0.69 -4.85 -20.63
CA GLU A 92 -1.84 -4.94 -21.54
C GLU A 92 -1.71 -6.11 -22.56
N TRP A 93 -0.49 -6.50 -22.89
CA TRP A 93 -0.17 -7.61 -23.82
C TRP A 93 -0.12 -8.98 -23.14
N LEU A 94 -0.36 -9.06 -21.84
CA LEU A 94 -0.40 -10.30 -21.07
C LEU A 94 -1.81 -10.56 -20.54
N THR A 95 -2.20 -11.84 -20.50
CA THR A 95 -3.44 -12.22 -19.84
C THR A 95 -3.34 -12.00 -18.32
N VAL A 96 -4.47 -12.05 -17.62
CA VAL A 96 -4.54 -11.95 -16.14
C VAL A 96 -3.60 -12.96 -15.48
N LEU A 97 -3.67 -14.23 -15.88
CA LEU A 97 -2.77 -15.26 -15.36
C LEU A 97 -1.30 -14.95 -15.65
N GLN A 98 -0.98 -14.50 -16.85
CA GLN A 98 0.39 -14.17 -17.23
C GLN A 98 0.91 -12.95 -16.45
N ASN A 99 0.05 -11.94 -16.18
CA ASN A 99 0.37 -10.81 -15.31
C ASN A 99 0.77 -11.29 -13.91
N VAL A 100 -0.04 -12.14 -13.29
CA VAL A 100 0.24 -12.67 -11.95
C VAL A 100 1.49 -13.55 -11.93
N MET A 101 1.69 -14.38 -12.95
CA MET A 101 2.88 -15.25 -13.08
C MET A 101 4.17 -14.49 -13.38
N TYR A 102 4.11 -13.22 -13.80
CA TYR A 102 5.28 -12.50 -14.33
C TYR A 102 6.43 -12.41 -13.33
N GLY A 103 6.14 -11.97 -12.10
CA GLY A 103 7.14 -11.84 -11.05
C GLY A 103 7.76 -13.19 -10.66
N LEU A 104 6.94 -14.22 -10.52
CA LEU A 104 7.40 -15.58 -10.23
C LEU A 104 8.32 -16.14 -11.33
N LYS A 105 8.06 -15.77 -12.60
CA LYS A 105 8.95 -16.11 -13.71
C LYS A 105 10.33 -15.46 -13.57
N ARG A 106 10.37 -14.20 -13.10
CA ARG A 106 11.63 -13.48 -12.87
C ARG A 106 12.42 -14.03 -11.68
N GLN A 107 11.75 -14.64 -10.71
CA GLN A 107 12.38 -15.37 -9.60
C GLN A 107 12.88 -16.78 -10.01
N GLY A 108 12.67 -17.22 -11.25
CA GLY A 108 13.12 -18.54 -11.71
C GLY A 108 12.22 -19.70 -11.29
N ILE A 109 11.04 -19.46 -10.74
CA ILE A 109 10.11 -20.52 -10.29
C ILE A 109 9.66 -21.36 -11.50
N PRO A 110 9.65 -22.69 -11.42
CA PRO A 110 9.23 -23.59 -12.51
C PRO A 110 7.81 -23.25 -13.01
N ARG A 111 7.55 -23.47 -14.30
CA ARG A 111 6.27 -23.10 -14.93
C ARG A 111 5.04 -23.71 -14.26
N GLN A 112 5.14 -24.96 -13.84
CA GLN A 112 4.03 -25.66 -13.18
C GLN A 112 3.71 -25.00 -11.83
N ASP A 113 4.73 -24.75 -11.01
CA ASP A 113 4.57 -24.20 -9.66
C ASP A 113 4.06 -22.75 -9.70
N ARG A 114 4.62 -21.89 -10.59
CA ARG A 114 4.12 -20.51 -10.73
C ARG A 114 2.69 -20.45 -11.24
N ARG A 115 2.28 -21.42 -12.12
CA ARG A 115 0.89 -21.49 -12.56
C ARG A 115 -0.04 -21.87 -11.39
N ALA A 116 0.34 -22.85 -10.60
CA ALA A 116 -0.44 -23.27 -9.41
C ALA A 116 -0.59 -22.12 -8.42
N GLN A 117 0.53 -21.44 -8.08
CA GLN A 117 0.52 -20.28 -7.16
C GLN A 117 -0.33 -19.12 -7.70
N ALA A 118 -0.22 -18.82 -9.00
CA ALA A 118 -0.99 -17.74 -9.61
C ALA A 118 -2.49 -18.05 -9.67
N MET A 119 -2.88 -19.32 -9.97
CA MET A 119 -4.28 -19.76 -9.96
C MET A 119 -4.89 -19.67 -8.56
N ASP A 120 -4.15 -20.13 -7.53
CA ASP A 120 -4.57 -20.01 -6.14
C ASP A 120 -4.79 -18.54 -5.74
N MET A 121 -3.83 -17.66 -6.07
CA MET A 121 -3.95 -16.24 -5.77
C MET A 121 -5.12 -15.58 -6.52
N LEU A 122 -5.35 -15.94 -7.79
CA LEU A 122 -6.51 -15.44 -8.54
C LEU A 122 -7.84 -15.88 -7.92
N ALA A 123 -7.91 -17.10 -7.41
CA ALA A 123 -9.10 -17.57 -6.68
C ALA A 123 -9.34 -16.73 -5.41
N ARG A 124 -8.29 -16.45 -4.63
CA ARG A 124 -8.35 -15.62 -3.40
C ARG A 124 -8.85 -14.19 -3.65
N VAL A 125 -8.48 -13.60 -4.78
CA VAL A 125 -8.96 -12.26 -5.16
C VAL A 125 -10.30 -12.29 -5.92
N GLY A 126 -10.91 -13.47 -6.10
CA GLY A 126 -12.22 -13.63 -6.76
C GLY A 126 -12.17 -13.44 -8.28
N LEU A 127 -11.08 -13.87 -8.91
CA LEU A 127 -10.88 -13.81 -10.37
C LEU A 127 -10.80 -15.20 -11.03
N SER A 128 -11.36 -16.24 -10.39
CA SER A 128 -11.53 -17.54 -11.01
C SER A 128 -12.41 -17.43 -12.27
N GLY A 129 -11.96 -18.03 -13.36
CA GLY A 129 -12.64 -17.98 -14.67
C GLY A 129 -12.19 -16.81 -15.57
N PHE A 130 -11.37 -15.87 -15.06
CA PHE A 130 -10.86 -14.71 -15.81
C PHE A 130 -9.40 -14.83 -16.19
N GLU A 131 -8.77 -15.97 -16.01
CA GLU A 131 -7.32 -16.21 -16.16
C GLU A 131 -6.80 -15.92 -17.56
N LYS A 132 -7.64 -16.16 -18.59
CA LYS A 132 -7.30 -16.00 -20.00
C LYS A 132 -7.62 -14.63 -20.56
N GLN A 133 -8.35 -13.80 -19.84
CA GLN A 133 -8.72 -12.46 -20.27
C GLN A 133 -7.53 -11.50 -20.22
N TYR A 134 -7.56 -10.49 -21.07
CA TYR A 134 -6.61 -9.39 -21.08
C TYR A 134 -7.12 -8.23 -20.20
N PRO A 135 -6.24 -7.31 -19.74
CA PRO A 135 -6.65 -6.21 -18.88
C PRO A 135 -7.81 -5.38 -19.41
N HIS A 136 -7.83 -5.05 -20.70
CA HIS A 136 -8.88 -4.27 -21.36
C HIS A 136 -10.27 -4.96 -21.37
N GLU A 137 -10.34 -6.27 -21.10
CA GLU A 137 -11.59 -7.03 -21.00
C GLU A 137 -12.16 -7.05 -19.57
N LEU A 138 -11.45 -6.45 -18.60
CA LEU A 138 -11.81 -6.43 -17.19
C LEU A 138 -12.41 -5.08 -16.77
N SER A 139 -13.34 -5.12 -15.81
CA SER A 139 -13.74 -3.90 -15.11
C SER A 139 -12.57 -3.32 -14.28
N GLY A 140 -12.63 -2.02 -13.94
CA GLY A 140 -11.58 -1.37 -13.13
C GLY A 140 -11.33 -2.07 -11.79
N GLY A 141 -12.39 -2.53 -11.11
CA GLY A 141 -12.25 -3.31 -9.88
C GLY A 141 -11.58 -4.67 -10.09
N MET A 142 -11.87 -5.35 -11.20
CA MET A 142 -11.19 -6.61 -11.56
C MET A 142 -9.73 -6.39 -11.90
N GLN A 143 -9.39 -5.31 -12.60
CA GLN A 143 -8.00 -4.93 -12.87
C GLN A 143 -7.23 -4.67 -11.57
N GLN A 144 -7.86 -3.98 -10.61
CA GLN A 144 -7.25 -3.72 -9.30
C GLN A 144 -7.03 -5.00 -8.50
N ARG A 145 -7.98 -5.94 -8.53
CA ARG A 145 -7.82 -7.28 -7.94
C ARG A 145 -6.67 -8.07 -8.60
N ALA A 146 -6.54 -7.98 -9.92
CA ALA A 146 -5.43 -8.62 -10.64
C ALA A 146 -4.07 -7.99 -10.30
N ALA A 147 -3.99 -6.67 -10.14
CA ALA A 147 -2.79 -5.96 -9.71
C ALA A 147 -2.40 -6.37 -8.27
N LEU A 148 -3.39 -6.48 -7.36
CA LEU A 148 -3.18 -6.97 -6.01
C LEU A 148 -2.67 -8.42 -6.00
N ALA A 149 -3.28 -9.31 -6.81
CA ALA A 149 -2.83 -10.69 -6.96
C ALA A 149 -1.40 -10.79 -7.48
N ARG A 150 -1.03 -9.95 -8.48
CA ARG A 150 0.32 -9.89 -9.03
C ARG A 150 1.37 -9.49 -7.99
N ALA A 151 1.02 -8.60 -7.06
CA ALA A 151 1.90 -8.19 -5.99
C ALA A 151 1.99 -9.27 -4.88
N LEU A 152 0.85 -9.79 -4.42
CA LEU A 152 0.78 -10.73 -3.30
C LEU A 152 1.34 -12.12 -3.60
N VAL A 153 1.24 -12.59 -4.86
CA VAL A 153 1.78 -13.90 -5.25
C VAL A 153 3.30 -13.99 -5.05
N MET A 154 3.98 -12.83 -5.05
CA MET A 154 5.42 -12.71 -4.77
C MET A 154 5.76 -12.92 -3.30
N ARG A 155 4.77 -12.95 -2.41
CA ARG A 155 4.91 -13.04 -0.95
C ARG A 155 5.87 -11.98 -0.40
N PRO A 156 5.64 -10.69 -0.72
CA PRO A 156 6.54 -9.63 -0.27
C PRO A 156 6.51 -9.53 1.25
N ARG A 157 7.60 -9.08 1.87
CA ARG A 157 7.63 -8.79 3.31
C ARG A 157 6.84 -7.53 3.64
N VAL A 158 6.83 -6.57 2.72
CA VAL A 158 6.03 -5.33 2.82
C VAL A 158 5.28 -5.11 1.52
N LEU A 159 3.96 -4.93 1.62
CA LEU A 159 3.11 -4.48 0.53
C LEU A 159 2.89 -2.97 0.67
N LEU A 160 3.25 -2.24 -0.36
CA LEU A 160 3.05 -0.80 -0.47
C LEU A 160 1.84 -0.56 -1.36
N MET A 161 0.93 0.32 -0.97
CA MET A 161 -0.29 0.60 -1.72
C MET A 161 -0.46 2.12 -1.86
N ASP A 162 -0.44 2.63 -3.09
CA ASP A 162 -0.60 4.05 -3.40
C ASP A 162 -2.01 4.34 -3.92
N GLU A 163 -2.88 4.87 -3.08
CA GLU A 163 -4.28 5.22 -3.36
C GLU A 163 -5.03 4.14 -4.17
N PRO A 164 -4.97 2.86 -3.77
CA PRO A 164 -5.33 1.74 -4.64
C PRO A 164 -6.82 1.68 -4.99
N PHE A 165 -7.68 2.46 -4.32
CA PHE A 165 -9.12 2.43 -4.51
C PHE A 165 -9.70 3.76 -4.98
N ALA A 166 -8.86 4.76 -5.30
CA ALA A 166 -9.30 6.11 -5.64
C ALA A 166 -10.20 6.16 -6.90
N ALA A 167 -9.99 5.26 -7.85
CA ALA A 167 -10.75 5.19 -9.10
C ALA A 167 -12.03 4.32 -9.01
N LEU A 168 -12.34 3.75 -7.83
CA LEU A 168 -13.47 2.83 -7.64
C LEU A 168 -14.69 3.57 -7.09
N ASP A 169 -15.88 3.11 -7.50
CA ASP A 169 -17.14 3.53 -6.86
C ASP A 169 -17.22 3.06 -5.40
N ALA A 170 -18.19 3.57 -4.65
CA ALA A 170 -18.31 3.32 -3.22
C ALA A 170 -18.49 1.83 -2.88
N GLN A 171 -19.27 1.10 -3.68
CA GLN A 171 -19.54 -0.32 -3.43
C GLN A 171 -18.30 -1.18 -3.70
N LEU A 172 -17.63 -0.97 -4.84
CA LEU A 172 -16.39 -1.67 -5.17
C LEU A 172 -15.27 -1.34 -4.19
N ARG A 173 -15.19 -0.09 -3.74
CA ARG A 173 -14.22 0.34 -2.72
C ARG A 173 -14.40 -0.43 -1.42
N GLN A 174 -15.63 -0.54 -0.92
CA GLN A 174 -15.92 -1.33 0.28
C GLN A 174 -15.54 -2.81 0.11
N GLN A 175 -15.86 -3.41 -1.04
CA GLN A 175 -15.46 -4.79 -1.34
C GLN A 175 -13.95 -4.97 -1.35
N MET A 176 -13.21 -4.00 -1.91
CA MET A 176 -11.74 -4.05 -1.94
C MET A 176 -11.12 -3.88 -0.56
N GLN A 177 -11.68 -3.03 0.30
CA GLN A 177 -11.26 -2.90 1.70
C GLN A 177 -11.44 -4.22 2.45
N GLN A 178 -12.60 -4.88 2.29
CA GLN A 178 -12.86 -6.20 2.87
C GLN A 178 -11.87 -7.25 2.35
N LEU A 179 -11.60 -7.25 1.03
CA LEU A 179 -10.64 -8.16 0.41
C LEU A 179 -9.23 -7.95 0.97
N VAL A 180 -8.75 -6.72 1.10
CA VAL A 180 -7.43 -6.42 1.67
C VAL A 180 -7.34 -6.92 3.11
N ARG A 181 -8.37 -6.68 3.94
CA ARG A 181 -8.40 -7.19 5.32
C ARG A 181 -8.42 -8.72 5.40
N SER A 182 -9.18 -9.39 4.51
CA SER A 182 -9.21 -10.86 4.49
C SER A 182 -7.87 -11.46 4.07
N LEU A 183 -7.24 -10.91 3.03
CA LEU A 183 -5.92 -11.33 2.59
C LEU A 183 -4.84 -11.05 3.63
N TRP A 184 -4.93 -9.89 4.32
CA TRP A 184 -4.03 -9.60 5.43
C TRP A 184 -4.14 -10.62 6.56
N ARG A 185 -5.36 -10.99 6.99
CA ARG A 185 -5.57 -12.02 8.03
C ARG A 185 -4.97 -13.38 7.64
N GLU A 186 -5.12 -13.73 6.38
CA GLU A 186 -4.66 -15.02 5.88
C GLU A 186 -3.16 -15.09 5.69
N LEU A 187 -2.54 -14.00 5.21
CA LEU A 187 -1.15 -13.98 4.77
C LEU A 187 -0.20 -13.34 5.80
N GLY A 188 -0.71 -12.58 6.76
CA GLY A 188 0.08 -11.90 7.79
C GLY A 188 1.02 -10.82 7.25
N GLN A 189 0.67 -10.17 6.12
CA GLN A 189 1.53 -9.21 5.44
C GLN A 189 1.68 -7.90 6.24
N THR A 190 2.87 -7.30 6.19
CA THR A 190 3.06 -5.90 6.59
C THR A 190 2.60 -5.02 5.44
N ILE A 191 1.70 -4.06 5.70
CA ILE A 191 1.12 -3.21 4.66
C ILE A 191 1.30 -1.75 5.03
N LEU A 192 1.86 -0.95 4.12
CA LEU A 192 1.80 0.51 4.17
C LEU A 192 0.80 0.98 3.11
N PHE A 193 -0.30 1.55 3.58
CA PHE A 193 -1.45 1.92 2.77
C PHE A 193 -1.56 3.45 2.70
N VAL A 194 -1.40 4.02 1.52
CA VAL A 194 -1.52 5.46 1.30
C VAL A 194 -2.89 5.78 0.71
N THR A 195 -3.58 6.74 1.30
CA THR A 195 -4.85 7.26 0.80
C THR A 195 -5.05 8.72 1.20
N HIS A 196 -6.00 9.40 0.59
CA HIS A 196 -6.49 10.71 1.03
C HIS A 196 -7.86 10.61 1.74
N ASP A 197 -8.46 9.43 1.76
CA ASP A 197 -9.77 9.19 2.40
C ASP A 197 -9.58 8.67 3.83
N ILE A 198 -10.05 9.47 4.81
CA ILE A 198 -9.96 9.16 6.24
C ILE A 198 -10.72 7.88 6.58
N ARG A 199 -11.93 7.71 6.00
CA ARG A 199 -12.78 6.54 6.27
C ARG A 199 -12.12 5.26 5.77
N GLU A 200 -11.51 5.34 4.60
CA GLU A 200 -10.75 4.24 4.02
C GLU A 200 -9.55 3.87 4.90
N ALA A 201 -8.76 4.88 5.33
CA ALA A 201 -7.61 4.67 6.19
C ALA A 201 -7.99 3.96 7.51
N VAL A 202 -9.05 4.42 8.17
CA VAL A 202 -9.54 3.81 9.41
C VAL A 202 -10.13 2.43 9.18
N ALA A 203 -10.81 2.21 8.04
CA ALA A 203 -11.42 0.91 7.74
C ALA A 203 -10.41 -0.21 7.58
N VAL A 204 -9.22 0.06 7.04
CA VAL A 204 -8.25 -0.99 6.71
C VAL A 204 -7.09 -1.11 7.70
N ALA A 205 -6.76 -0.07 8.48
CA ALA A 205 -5.51 -0.01 9.22
C ALA A 205 -5.63 -0.34 10.73
N HIS A 206 -4.48 -0.66 11.33
CA HIS A 206 -4.28 -0.71 12.78
C HIS A 206 -3.89 0.66 13.33
N ARG A 207 -3.23 1.48 12.51
CA ARG A 207 -2.80 2.85 12.85
C ARG A 207 -2.98 3.74 11.62
N VAL A 208 -3.38 4.98 11.86
CA VAL A 208 -3.46 6.03 10.83
C VAL A 208 -2.42 7.09 11.16
N VAL A 209 -1.53 7.34 10.23
CA VAL A 209 -0.47 8.35 10.29
C VAL A 209 -0.91 9.56 9.49
N VAL A 210 -0.98 10.72 10.12
CA VAL A 210 -1.28 11.99 9.44
C VAL A 210 0.03 12.70 9.14
N LEU A 211 0.23 13.06 7.86
CA LEU A 211 1.37 13.87 7.44
C LEU A 211 1.00 15.36 7.43
N THR A 212 2.00 16.20 7.71
CA THR A 212 1.89 17.65 7.47
C THR A 212 1.76 17.97 5.99
N PRO A 213 1.27 19.17 5.62
CA PRO A 213 1.51 19.72 4.28
C PRO A 213 3.01 19.76 3.97
N ARG A 214 3.33 19.85 2.66
CA ARG A 214 4.72 19.85 2.20
C ARG A 214 5.58 20.96 2.85
N PRO A 215 6.81 20.61 3.32
CA PRO A 215 7.43 19.28 3.29
C PRO A 215 6.80 18.32 4.29
N GLY A 216 6.53 17.07 3.82
CA GLY A 216 5.84 16.07 4.63
C GLY A 216 6.70 15.57 5.79
N THR A 217 6.13 15.60 6.98
CA THR A 217 6.63 14.93 8.18
C THR A 217 5.45 14.29 8.92
N VAL A 218 5.71 13.39 9.87
CA VAL A 218 4.65 12.80 10.69
C VAL A 218 4.12 13.85 11.66
N LYS A 219 2.82 14.18 11.55
CA LYS A 219 2.14 15.11 12.46
C LYS A 219 1.62 14.39 13.69
N VAL A 220 0.85 13.31 13.50
CA VAL A 220 0.25 12.51 14.57
C VAL A 220 0.04 11.08 14.06
N VAL A 221 0.09 10.12 14.97
CA VAL A 221 -0.27 8.71 14.76
C VAL A 221 -1.48 8.36 15.62
N PHE A 222 -2.57 7.96 14.98
CA PHE A 222 -3.79 7.51 15.65
C PHE A 222 -3.85 5.98 15.67
N PRO A 223 -3.91 5.33 16.84
CA PRO A 223 -4.26 3.92 16.90
C PRO A 223 -5.73 3.74 16.53
N VAL A 224 -6.04 2.73 15.74
CA VAL A 224 -7.44 2.39 15.40
C VAL A 224 -7.92 1.33 16.39
N PRO A 225 -8.97 1.61 17.19
CA PRO A 225 -9.48 0.68 18.18
C PRO A 225 -10.02 -0.62 17.60
N GLY A 226 -10.09 -1.64 18.46
CA GLY A 226 -10.65 -2.95 18.14
C GLY A 226 -9.68 -3.84 17.34
N SER A 227 -10.03 -5.13 17.27
CA SER A 227 -9.30 -6.07 16.44
C SER A 227 -9.71 -5.93 14.97
N MET A 228 -8.83 -6.39 14.06
CA MET A 228 -9.18 -6.44 12.64
C MET A 228 -10.29 -7.46 12.35
N GLU A 229 -10.55 -8.37 13.25
CA GLU A 229 -11.63 -9.37 13.17
C GLU A 229 -13.00 -8.71 13.34
N ASN A 230 -13.11 -7.77 14.29
CA ASN A 230 -14.35 -7.05 14.59
C ASN A 230 -14.42 -5.68 13.88
N ARG A 231 -13.62 -5.48 12.83
CA ARG A 231 -13.54 -4.19 12.12
C ARG A 231 -14.89 -3.75 11.55
N GLU A 232 -15.70 -4.67 11.00
CA GLU A 232 -17.02 -4.32 10.46
C GLU A 232 -17.95 -3.76 11.55
N GLU A 233 -17.96 -4.34 12.75
CA GLU A 233 -18.76 -3.84 13.88
C GLU A 233 -18.29 -2.45 14.29
N PHE A 234 -16.96 -2.26 14.38
CA PHE A 234 -16.38 -0.97 14.73
C PHE A 234 -16.79 0.15 13.76
N LEU A 235 -16.87 -0.13 12.45
CA LEU A 235 -17.25 0.87 11.44
C LEU A 235 -18.68 1.42 11.61
N HIS A 236 -19.53 0.76 12.40
CA HIS A 236 -20.91 1.19 12.70
C HIS A 236 -21.07 1.86 14.07
N THR A 237 -19.96 2.15 14.77
CA THR A 237 -19.99 2.76 16.13
C THR A 237 -19.77 4.27 16.11
N ASP A 238 -20.22 4.95 17.17
CA ASP A 238 -19.91 6.37 17.39
C ASP A 238 -18.40 6.60 17.59
N ALA A 239 -17.68 5.62 18.12
CA ALA A 239 -16.23 5.67 18.28
C ALA A 239 -15.50 5.78 16.94
N TYR A 240 -16.00 5.12 15.91
CA TYR A 240 -15.50 5.26 14.53
C TYR A 240 -15.71 6.69 14.00
N GLN A 241 -16.94 7.25 14.18
CA GLN A 241 -17.25 8.61 13.73
C GLN A 241 -16.37 9.64 14.46
N THR A 242 -16.20 9.48 15.77
CA THR A 242 -15.35 10.33 16.61
C THR A 242 -13.90 10.28 16.13
N LEU A 243 -13.36 9.08 15.86
CA LEU A 243 -11.99 8.93 15.37
C LEU A 243 -11.81 9.58 14.01
N CYS A 244 -12.76 9.40 13.08
CA CYS A 244 -12.72 10.05 11.76
C CYS A 244 -12.74 11.58 11.89
N ALA A 245 -13.55 12.12 12.81
CA ALA A 245 -13.60 13.56 13.05
C ALA A 245 -12.27 14.08 13.62
N GLN A 246 -11.68 13.43 14.64
CA GLN A 246 -10.39 13.79 15.22
C GLN A 246 -9.26 13.79 14.16
N ILE A 247 -9.24 12.77 13.30
CA ILE A 247 -8.29 12.69 12.19
C ILE A 247 -8.52 13.83 11.21
N GLY A 248 -9.79 14.15 10.90
CA GLY A 248 -10.17 15.25 10.02
C GLY A 248 -9.75 16.61 10.57
N ASP A 249 -10.00 16.87 11.84
CA ASP A 249 -9.59 18.10 12.51
C ASP A 249 -8.05 18.26 12.47
N THR A 250 -7.33 17.16 12.73
CA THR A 250 -5.86 17.14 12.65
C THR A 250 -5.35 17.39 11.23
N LEU A 251 -6.01 16.82 10.22
CA LEU A 251 -5.58 16.93 8.81
C LEU A 251 -5.80 18.34 8.26
N PHE A 252 -6.87 19.02 8.70
CA PHE A 252 -7.27 20.34 8.20
C PHE A 252 -6.95 21.51 9.14
N ASP A 253 -6.21 21.26 10.24
CA ASP A 253 -5.85 22.26 11.26
C ASP A 253 -7.06 23.07 11.79
N ARG A 254 -8.16 22.38 12.15
CA ARG A 254 -9.35 23.00 12.73
C ARG A 254 -9.35 22.89 14.25
#